data_c5e9b2961db2fa428c9565b41c4003c7
#
_entry.id   c5e9b2961db2fa428c9565b41c4003c7
#
_cell.length_a   1.000
_cell.length_b   1.000
_cell.length_c   1.000
_cell.angle_alpha   90.00
_cell.angle_beta   90.00
_cell.angle_gamma   90.00
#
_symmetry.space_group_name_H-M   'P 1'
#
loop_
_entity.id
_entity.type
_entity.pdbx_description
1 polymer ?
#
loop_
_entity_poly.entity_id
_entity_poly.type
_entity_poly.pdbx_seq_one_letter_code
_entity_poly.pdbx_strand_id
1 'polypeptide(L)'
;MESKDAESTTLSIILFIPLLQCTKLFHGYNVPRKSMSRSKTSKQWLKEHFDDAYVKRSQEQGYRSRASFKLLEIQKKDRLFEPGMTVVDLGAAPGGWSQVAAELVGNKGSVLASDLLSIDPLHGVDFVKGDFTESSVFEELLSRLDGQAADLVISDMAPNISGVRNIDQPRSMYLAELALDMTQSILKPGGCFLVKVFQGEGYEAFLRQLKGSFSSVKTRKPDASRARSREVYLLARGFRG
;
A
#
# COMPACT_ATOMS: atom_id res chain seq x y z
N MET A 1 -18.63 49.86 -37.65
CA MET A 1 -19.42 49.71 -36.35
C MET A 1 -19.09 48.34 -35.79
N GLU A 2 -18.24 48.40 -34.78
CA GLU A 2 -17.59 47.27 -34.13
C GLU A 2 -18.57 46.54 -33.21
N SER A 3 -18.55 45.23 -33.22
CA SER A 3 -19.06 44.42 -32.10
C SER A 3 -17.96 43.46 -31.65
N LYS A 4 -17.54 43.67 -30.42
CA LYS A 4 -16.51 42.90 -29.69
C LYS A 4 -17.11 41.58 -29.21
N ASP A 5 -16.50 40.49 -29.65
CA ASP A 5 -16.68 39.17 -29.07
C ASP A 5 -15.86 39.06 -27.78
N ALA A 6 -16.54 38.77 -26.67
CA ALA A 6 -15.91 38.55 -25.38
C ALA A 6 -15.69 37.04 -25.22
N GLU A 7 -14.45 36.61 -25.37
CA GLU A 7 -14.01 35.27 -24.97
C GLU A 7 -14.00 35.14 -23.45
N SER A 8 -14.84 34.23 -22.95
CA SER A 8 -14.84 33.82 -21.55
C SER A 8 -13.76 32.73 -21.34
N THR A 9 -12.60 33.15 -20.87
CA THR A 9 -11.52 32.24 -20.46
C THR A 9 -11.78 31.80 -19.03
N THR A 10 -12.29 30.59 -18.87
CA THR A 10 -12.41 29.95 -17.57
C THR A 10 -11.03 29.46 -17.13
N LEU A 11 -10.38 30.22 -16.26
CA LEU A 11 -9.14 29.80 -15.57
C LEU A 11 -9.48 28.74 -14.53
N SER A 12 -9.15 27.50 -14.84
CA SER A 12 -9.03 26.44 -13.82
C SER A 12 -7.80 26.71 -12.97
N ILE A 13 -8.01 27.18 -11.76
CA ILE A 13 -6.94 27.35 -10.76
C ILE A 13 -6.64 25.98 -10.19
N ILE A 14 -5.64 25.31 -10.76
CA ILE A 14 -5.00 24.16 -10.11
C ILE A 14 -4.14 24.73 -8.97
N LEU A 15 -4.58 24.53 -7.74
CA LEU A 15 -3.76 24.82 -6.56
C LEU A 15 -2.60 23.82 -6.51
N PHE A 16 -1.45 24.24 -7.03
CA PHE A 16 -0.17 23.59 -6.80
C PHE A 16 0.24 23.85 -5.35
N ILE A 17 0.12 22.87 -4.47
CA ILE A 17 0.81 22.89 -3.18
C ILE A 17 2.27 22.51 -3.45
N PRO A 18 3.25 23.36 -3.16
CA PRO A 18 4.65 23.04 -3.44
C PRO A 18 5.16 22.00 -2.44
N LEU A 19 5.35 20.77 -2.89
CA LEU A 19 6.13 19.71 -2.24
C LEU A 19 7.64 19.99 -2.37
N LEU A 20 8.09 21.16 -1.90
CA LEU A 20 9.52 21.51 -1.89
C LEU A 20 9.88 21.93 -0.47
N GLN A 21 10.38 20.96 0.31
CA GLN A 21 11.43 21.15 1.32
C GLN A 21 11.58 19.92 2.22
N CYS A 22 12.16 18.83 1.70
CA CYS A 22 12.78 17.81 2.56
C CYS A 22 13.88 16.97 1.86
N THR A 23 14.59 17.53 0.89
CA THR A 23 15.69 16.84 0.20
C THR A 23 17.09 17.23 0.65
N LYS A 24 17.31 17.58 1.92
CA LYS A 24 18.69 17.79 2.42
C LYS A 24 18.81 17.25 3.84
N LEU A 25 19.06 15.95 3.99
CA LEU A 25 19.68 15.41 5.24
C LEU A 25 20.13 13.93 5.16
N PHE A 26 20.47 13.38 4.00
CA PHE A 26 21.15 12.07 3.96
C PHE A 26 22.25 12.00 2.92
N HIS A 27 23.32 12.83 3.10
CA HIS A 27 24.61 12.58 2.47
C HIS A 27 25.64 12.38 3.57
N GLY A 28 26.23 11.16 3.60
CA GLY A 28 27.53 10.91 4.22
C GLY A 28 27.52 10.23 5.58
N TYR A 29 27.22 8.93 5.65
CA TYR A 29 27.83 8.07 6.67
C TYR A 29 28.36 6.80 6.00
N ASN A 30 29.68 6.82 5.76
CA ASN A 30 30.44 5.64 5.36
C ASN A 30 30.65 4.78 6.61
N VAL A 31 29.81 3.78 6.84
CA VAL A 31 29.94 2.86 7.97
C VAL A 31 30.78 1.69 7.54
N PRO A 32 31.93 1.39 8.21
CA PRO A 32 32.77 0.25 7.86
C PRO A 32 31.99 -1.06 8.03
N ARG A 33 32.01 -1.92 7.01
CA ARG A 33 31.46 -3.28 7.04
C ARG A 33 32.22 -4.14 8.07
N LYS A 34 31.81 -4.12 9.33
CA LYS A 34 32.14 -5.19 10.27
C LYS A 34 31.28 -6.40 9.91
N SER A 35 31.94 -7.56 9.74
CA SER A 35 31.25 -8.86 9.63
C SER A 35 30.41 -9.08 10.89
N MET A 36 29.12 -8.79 10.81
CA MET A 36 28.21 -9.02 11.93
C MET A 36 27.93 -10.52 12.02
N SER A 37 28.41 -11.15 13.09
CA SER A 37 27.95 -12.46 13.49
C SER A 37 26.42 -12.42 13.63
N ARG A 38 25.69 -13.34 12.95
CA ARG A 38 24.21 -13.42 13.05
C ARG A 38 23.81 -13.50 14.51
N SER A 39 23.03 -12.52 14.97
CA SER A 39 22.53 -12.47 16.35
C SER A 39 21.66 -13.67 16.66
N LYS A 40 21.55 -14.07 17.97
CA LYS A 40 20.65 -15.15 18.42
C LYS A 40 19.20 -14.89 17.97
N THR A 41 18.79 -13.61 17.91
CA THR A 41 17.49 -13.15 17.45
C THR A 41 17.23 -13.48 15.97
N SER A 42 18.26 -13.39 15.09
CA SER A 42 18.12 -13.74 13.67
C SER A 42 17.90 -15.23 13.47
N LYS A 43 18.54 -16.10 14.27
CA LYS A 43 18.34 -17.56 14.21
C LYS A 43 16.96 -17.96 14.70
N GLN A 44 16.47 -17.34 15.76
CA GLN A 44 15.13 -17.58 16.29
C GLN A 44 14.06 -17.11 15.30
N TRP A 45 14.23 -15.96 14.67
CA TRP A 45 13.33 -15.45 13.64
C TRP A 45 13.27 -16.40 12.42
N LEU A 46 14.42 -16.88 11.94
CA LEU A 46 14.48 -17.85 10.85
C LEU A 46 13.74 -19.15 11.21
N LYS A 47 13.97 -19.69 12.41
CA LYS A 47 13.26 -20.89 12.87
C LYS A 47 11.75 -20.67 12.93
N GLU A 48 11.29 -19.57 13.54
CA GLU A 48 9.87 -19.21 13.58
C GLU A 48 9.28 -19.01 12.17
N HIS A 49 10.08 -18.47 11.22
CA HIS A 49 9.64 -18.28 9.84
C HIS A 49 9.44 -19.63 9.12
N PHE A 50 10.39 -20.57 9.26
CA PHE A 50 10.28 -21.89 8.62
C PHE A 50 9.25 -22.81 9.29
N ASP A 51 9.01 -22.64 10.58
CA ASP A 51 7.99 -23.40 11.31
C ASP A 51 6.58 -22.82 11.16
N ASP A 52 6.44 -21.65 10.56
CA ASP A 52 5.17 -20.95 10.35
C ASP A 52 4.27 -21.72 9.36
N ALA A 53 3.13 -22.19 9.85
CA ALA A 53 2.18 -22.97 9.06
C ALA A 53 1.70 -22.23 7.79
N TYR A 54 1.59 -20.90 7.83
CA TYR A 54 1.20 -20.10 6.67
C TYR A 54 2.32 -19.97 5.64
N VAL A 55 3.60 -20.06 6.06
CA VAL A 55 4.73 -20.12 5.11
C VAL A 55 4.69 -21.44 4.33
N LYS A 56 4.54 -22.57 5.04
CA LYS A 56 4.42 -23.89 4.41
C LYS A 56 3.23 -23.95 3.46
N ARG A 57 2.07 -23.49 3.94
CA ARG A 57 0.86 -23.43 3.14
C ARG A 57 0.98 -22.54 1.92
N SER A 58 1.71 -21.40 2.01
CA SER A 58 1.92 -20.54 0.84
C SER A 58 2.75 -21.25 -0.24
N GLN A 59 3.77 -22.01 0.16
CA GLN A 59 4.56 -22.82 -0.78
C GLN A 59 3.73 -23.93 -1.42
N GLU A 60 2.92 -24.65 -0.64
CA GLU A 60 2.05 -25.72 -1.12
C GLU A 60 0.98 -25.22 -2.10
N GLN A 61 0.45 -24.02 -1.86
CA GLN A 61 -0.62 -23.43 -2.69
C GLN A 61 -0.10 -22.48 -3.78
N GLY A 62 1.22 -22.34 -3.95
CA GLY A 62 1.82 -21.52 -4.99
C GLY A 62 1.72 -20.00 -4.74
N TYR A 63 1.44 -19.57 -3.51
CA TYR A 63 1.45 -18.15 -3.16
C TYR A 63 2.87 -17.65 -2.87
N ARG A 64 3.19 -16.46 -3.37
CA ARG A 64 4.51 -15.83 -3.21
C ARG A 64 4.88 -15.50 -1.77
N SER A 65 3.89 -15.32 -0.91
CA SER A 65 4.11 -15.02 0.50
C SER A 65 2.96 -15.47 1.41
N ARG A 66 3.26 -15.67 2.68
CA ARG A 66 2.22 -15.91 3.69
C ARG A 66 1.23 -14.75 3.85
N ALA A 67 1.61 -13.55 3.41
CA ALA A 67 0.75 -12.37 3.47
C ALA A 67 -0.51 -12.54 2.61
N SER A 68 -0.47 -13.38 1.57
CA SER A 68 -1.64 -13.72 0.75
C SER A 68 -2.82 -14.20 1.57
N PHE A 69 -2.58 -15.00 2.62
CA PHE A 69 -3.67 -15.50 3.49
C PHE A 69 -4.35 -14.40 4.29
N LYS A 70 -3.65 -13.33 4.65
CA LYS A 70 -4.26 -12.19 5.34
C LYS A 70 -5.32 -11.53 4.44
N LEU A 71 -4.97 -11.33 3.15
CA LEU A 71 -5.88 -10.75 2.17
C LEU A 71 -7.07 -11.69 1.87
N LEU A 72 -6.80 -12.99 1.71
CA LEU A 72 -7.85 -14.01 1.52
C LEU A 72 -8.84 -14.07 2.68
N GLU A 73 -8.38 -13.98 3.93
CA GLU A 73 -9.24 -13.95 5.11
C GLU A 73 -10.10 -12.69 5.16
N ILE A 74 -9.52 -11.52 4.81
CA ILE A 74 -10.27 -10.27 4.71
C ILE A 74 -11.29 -10.36 3.58
N GLN A 75 -10.92 -10.89 2.41
CA GLN A 75 -11.83 -11.10 1.29
C GLN A 75 -13.01 -12.01 1.68
N LYS A 76 -12.73 -13.13 2.34
CA LYS A 76 -13.77 -14.07 2.79
C LYS A 76 -14.78 -13.41 3.74
N LYS A 77 -14.30 -12.53 4.62
CA LYS A 77 -15.12 -11.87 5.63
C LYS A 77 -15.88 -10.66 5.09
N ASP A 78 -15.22 -9.87 4.26
CA ASP A 78 -15.69 -8.54 3.89
C ASP A 78 -16.09 -8.42 2.41
N ARG A 79 -15.80 -9.41 1.56
CA ARG A 79 -16.09 -9.38 0.12
C ARG A 79 -15.58 -8.07 -0.48
N LEU A 80 -14.26 -7.87 -0.39
CA LEU A 80 -13.59 -6.63 -0.77
C LEU A 80 -13.42 -6.51 -2.28
N PHE A 81 -13.11 -7.63 -2.95
CA PHE A 81 -12.89 -7.71 -4.39
C PHE A 81 -14.13 -8.20 -5.10
N GLU A 82 -14.35 -7.65 -6.28
CA GLU A 82 -15.36 -8.10 -7.26
C GLU A 82 -14.68 -8.28 -8.64
N PRO A 83 -15.14 -9.23 -9.47
CA PRO A 83 -14.64 -9.39 -10.83
C PRO A 83 -14.76 -8.09 -11.64
N GLY A 84 -13.70 -7.75 -12.37
CA GLY A 84 -13.67 -6.56 -13.22
C GLY A 84 -13.18 -5.27 -12.53
N MET A 85 -12.82 -5.31 -11.25
CA MET A 85 -12.27 -4.15 -10.53
C MET A 85 -10.88 -3.76 -11.05
N THR A 86 -10.59 -2.47 -11.00
CA THR A 86 -9.25 -1.89 -11.09
C THR A 86 -8.67 -1.75 -9.68
N VAL A 87 -7.58 -2.45 -9.40
CA VAL A 87 -6.94 -2.52 -8.08
C VAL A 87 -5.52 -1.95 -8.15
N VAL A 88 -5.14 -1.15 -7.15
CA VAL A 88 -3.76 -0.70 -6.97
C VAL A 88 -3.18 -1.30 -5.69
N ASP A 89 -2.00 -1.96 -5.81
CA ASP A 89 -1.25 -2.58 -4.71
C ASP A 89 0.02 -1.79 -4.43
N LEU A 90 0.04 -1.06 -3.30
CA LEU A 90 1.15 -0.23 -2.87
C LEU A 90 2.05 -0.99 -1.89
N GLY A 91 3.33 -1.16 -2.26
CA GLY A 91 4.28 -1.98 -1.51
C GLY A 91 4.08 -3.47 -1.79
N ALA A 92 3.98 -3.81 -3.08
CA ALA A 92 3.54 -5.11 -3.56
C ALA A 92 4.54 -6.26 -3.32
N ALA A 93 5.86 -5.99 -3.23
CA ALA A 93 6.87 -7.04 -3.15
C ALA A 93 6.68 -7.97 -1.93
N PRO A 94 6.77 -9.28 -2.15
CA PRO A 94 7.17 -10.06 -3.32
C PRO A 94 6.03 -10.39 -4.31
N GLY A 95 4.87 -9.75 -4.22
CA GLY A 95 3.74 -9.94 -5.14
C GLY A 95 2.62 -10.84 -4.61
N GLY A 96 2.62 -11.16 -3.32
CA GLY A 96 1.60 -12.06 -2.75
C GLY A 96 0.19 -11.49 -2.75
N TRP A 97 0.03 -10.19 -2.50
CA TRP A 97 -1.26 -9.51 -2.55
C TRP A 97 -1.69 -9.23 -3.98
N SER A 98 -0.76 -8.81 -4.84
CA SER A 98 -1.03 -8.64 -6.28
C SER A 98 -1.51 -9.93 -6.93
N GLN A 99 -0.91 -11.09 -6.57
CA GLN A 99 -1.33 -12.41 -7.05
C GLN A 99 -2.78 -12.69 -6.68
N VAL A 100 -3.13 -12.55 -5.40
CA VAL A 100 -4.51 -12.74 -4.91
C VAL A 100 -5.48 -11.76 -5.57
N ALA A 101 -5.08 -10.50 -5.74
CA ALA A 101 -5.90 -9.49 -6.38
C ALA A 101 -6.20 -9.88 -7.84
N ALA A 102 -5.18 -10.27 -8.62
CA ALA A 102 -5.35 -10.69 -10.01
C ALA A 102 -6.28 -11.91 -10.17
N GLU A 103 -6.15 -12.90 -9.27
CA GLU A 103 -7.04 -14.06 -9.24
C GLU A 103 -8.51 -13.65 -8.99
N LEU A 104 -8.75 -12.68 -8.09
CA LEU A 104 -10.09 -12.28 -7.68
C LEU A 104 -10.78 -11.34 -8.65
N VAL A 105 -10.04 -10.41 -9.28
CA VAL A 105 -10.62 -9.49 -10.26
C VAL A 105 -10.81 -10.17 -11.64
N GLY A 106 -10.04 -11.20 -11.92
CA GLY A 106 -10.11 -12.00 -13.14
C GLY A 106 -9.77 -11.22 -14.41
N ASN A 107 -9.98 -11.82 -15.57
CA ASN A 107 -9.56 -11.28 -16.87
C ASN A 107 -10.24 -9.98 -17.31
N LYS A 108 -11.29 -9.55 -16.63
CA LYS A 108 -11.99 -8.28 -16.90
C LYS A 108 -11.53 -7.15 -16.00
N GLY A 109 -10.78 -7.46 -14.94
CA GLY A 109 -10.20 -6.49 -14.03
C GLY A 109 -8.74 -6.22 -14.38
N SER A 110 -8.14 -5.29 -13.65
CA SER A 110 -6.73 -4.92 -13.76
C SER A 110 -6.10 -4.76 -12.38
N VAL A 111 -4.83 -5.12 -12.26
CA VAL A 111 -4.03 -4.90 -11.05
C VAL A 111 -2.79 -4.11 -11.44
N LEU A 112 -2.64 -2.94 -10.87
CA LEU A 112 -1.44 -2.12 -10.96
C LEU A 112 -0.71 -2.20 -9.62
N ALA A 113 0.52 -2.70 -9.63
CA ALA A 113 1.33 -2.89 -8.45
C ALA A 113 2.57 -2.00 -8.45
N SER A 114 2.98 -1.51 -7.29
CA SER A 114 4.20 -0.70 -7.17
C SER A 114 5.01 -1.09 -5.94
N ASP A 115 6.34 -1.13 -6.09
CA ASP A 115 7.28 -1.36 -4.98
C ASP A 115 8.68 -0.83 -5.33
N LEU A 116 9.48 -0.52 -4.30
CA LEU A 116 10.91 -0.21 -4.44
C LEU A 116 11.71 -1.42 -4.94
N LEU A 117 11.27 -2.63 -4.57
CA LEU A 117 11.88 -3.88 -4.95
C LEU A 117 11.20 -4.45 -6.18
N SER A 118 11.98 -5.02 -7.09
CA SER A 118 11.42 -5.74 -8.24
C SER A 118 10.66 -6.99 -7.78
N ILE A 119 9.59 -7.31 -8.50
CA ILE A 119 8.89 -8.58 -8.38
C ILE A 119 9.07 -9.38 -9.66
N ASP A 120 9.02 -10.72 -9.57
CA ASP A 120 8.93 -11.54 -10.76
C ASP A 120 7.59 -11.27 -11.46
N PRO A 121 7.50 -11.35 -12.80
CA PRO A 121 6.27 -11.12 -13.52
C PRO A 121 5.09 -11.96 -12.98
N LEU A 122 3.91 -11.37 -12.93
CA LEU A 122 2.66 -11.99 -12.56
C LEU A 122 1.64 -11.79 -13.67
N HIS A 123 0.95 -12.86 -14.03
CA HIS A 123 -0.14 -12.76 -15.00
C HIS A 123 -1.26 -11.85 -14.47
N GLY A 124 -1.71 -10.91 -15.29
CA GLY A 124 -2.78 -9.97 -14.90
C GLY A 124 -2.35 -8.85 -13.97
N VAL A 125 -1.04 -8.68 -13.77
CA VAL A 125 -0.47 -7.59 -12.94
C VAL A 125 0.46 -6.75 -13.80
N ASP A 126 0.19 -5.46 -13.87
CA ASP A 126 1.12 -4.45 -14.36
C ASP A 126 1.95 -3.93 -13.17
N PHE A 127 3.27 -3.79 -13.35
CA PHE A 127 4.16 -3.47 -12.24
C PHE A 127 5.04 -2.26 -12.55
N VAL A 128 5.03 -1.29 -11.65
CA VAL A 128 5.89 -0.12 -11.67
C VAL A 128 6.91 -0.21 -10.52
N LYS A 129 8.19 -0.22 -10.88
CA LYS A 129 9.26 -0.21 -9.90
C LYS A 129 9.67 1.21 -9.56
N GLY A 130 9.55 1.58 -8.29
CA GLY A 130 10.02 2.87 -7.80
C GLY A 130 9.37 3.29 -6.49
N ASP A 131 9.80 4.44 -6.03
CA ASP A 131 9.15 5.10 -4.90
C ASP A 131 8.00 5.95 -5.42
N PHE A 132 6.77 5.57 -5.11
CA PHE A 132 5.59 6.30 -5.56
C PHE A 132 5.45 7.71 -4.96
N THR A 133 6.32 8.08 -4.02
CA THR A 133 6.46 9.46 -3.53
C THR A 133 7.28 10.35 -4.48
N GLU A 134 8.03 9.73 -5.41
CA GLU A 134 8.71 10.45 -6.48
C GLU A 134 7.74 10.80 -7.60
N SER A 135 7.77 12.07 -8.07
CA SER A 135 6.84 12.57 -9.10
C SER A 135 6.85 11.72 -10.36
N SER A 136 8.03 11.26 -10.81
CA SER A 136 8.16 10.42 -12.01
C SER A 136 7.45 9.07 -11.88
N VAL A 137 7.54 8.43 -10.71
CA VAL A 137 6.87 7.14 -10.44
C VAL A 137 5.37 7.35 -10.26
N PHE A 138 4.99 8.42 -9.58
CA PHE A 138 3.59 8.80 -9.45
C PHE A 138 2.93 9.06 -10.82
N GLU A 139 3.58 9.83 -11.68
CA GLU A 139 3.11 10.10 -13.05
C GLU A 139 3.03 8.82 -13.89
N GLU A 140 3.99 7.90 -13.74
CA GLU A 140 3.95 6.59 -14.40
C GLU A 140 2.75 5.78 -13.93
N LEU A 141 2.48 5.73 -12.62
CA LEU A 141 1.31 5.05 -12.07
C LEU A 141 0.00 5.63 -12.62
N LEU A 142 -0.12 6.97 -12.66
CA LEU A 142 -1.29 7.62 -13.26
C LEU A 142 -1.43 7.31 -14.74
N SER A 143 -0.34 7.31 -15.51
CA SER A 143 -0.32 6.97 -16.93
C SER A 143 -0.78 5.53 -17.18
N ARG A 144 -0.38 4.58 -16.31
CA ARG A 144 -0.77 3.17 -16.39
C ARG A 144 -2.24 2.93 -16.03
N LEU A 145 -2.81 3.78 -15.20
CA LEU A 145 -4.26 3.78 -14.94
C LEU A 145 -5.07 4.29 -16.13
N ASP A 146 -4.42 4.93 -17.12
CA ASP A 146 -5.03 5.41 -18.38
C ASP A 146 -6.34 6.20 -18.16
N GLY A 147 -6.32 7.11 -17.18
CA GLY A 147 -7.47 7.93 -16.80
C GLY A 147 -8.56 7.17 -16.04
N GLN A 148 -8.38 5.89 -15.75
CA GLN A 148 -9.29 5.12 -14.92
C GLN A 148 -8.96 5.34 -13.44
N ALA A 149 -9.97 5.63 -12.63
CA ALA A 149 -9.81 5.66 -11.19
C ALA A 149 -9.87 4.24 -10.61
N ALA A 150 -9.09 3.97 -9.57
CA ALA A 150 -9.08 2.68 -8.90
C ALA A 150 -10.40 2.42 -8.15
N ASP A 151 -10.89 1.18 -8.18
CA ASP A 151 -11.98 0.71 -7.34
C ASP A 151 -11.52 0.43 -5.92
N LEU A 152 -10.30 -0.06 -5.80
CA LEU A 152 -9.70 -0.52 -4.57
C LEU A 152 -8.20 -0.22 -4.56
N VAL A 153 -7.73 0.37 -3.47
CA VAL A 153 -6.30 0.47 -3.16
C VAL A 153 -6.00 -0.43 -1.97
N ILE A 154 -4.95 -1.24 -2.08
CA ILE A 154 -4.49 -2.12 -1.01
C ILE A 154 -3.04 -1.82 -0.68
N SER A 155 -2.65 -1.96 0.60
CA SER A 155 -1.27 -1.78 1.03
C SER A 155 -0.92 -2.64 2.24
N ASP A 156 0.09 -3.51 2.08
CA ASP A 156 0.70 -4.29 3.18
C ASP A 156 2.11 -3.80 3.52
N MET A 157 2.42 -2.51 3.25
CA MET A 157 3.73 -1.93 3.54
C MET A 157 4.09 -2.01 5.02
N ALA A 158 5.37 -2.26 5.28
CA ALA A 158 5.98 -2.15 6.60
C ALA A 158 7.37 -1.54 6.48
N PRO A 159 7.81 -0.75 7.45
CA PRO A 159 9.20 -0.31 7.49
C PRO A 159 10.12 -1.51 7.78
N ASN A 160 11.41 -1.34 7.47
CA ASN A 160 12.43 -2.25 7.99
C ASN A 160 12.44 -2.17 9.51
N ILE A 161 11.92 -3.22 10.17
CA ILE A 161 11.73 -3.27 11.62
C ILE A 161 13.10 -3.34 12.30
N SER A 162 13.41 -2.29 13.06
CA SER A 162 14.65 -2.20 13.85
C SER A 162 14.56 -2.91 15.20
N GLY A 163 13.33 -3.17 15.68
CA GLY A 163 13.04 -3.65 17.02
C GLY A 163 12.94 -2.53 18.07
N VAL A 164 13.20 -1.28 17.70
CA VAL A 164 13.07 -0.10 18.55
C VAL A 164 11.74 0.58 18.30
N ARG A 165 10.84 0.45 19.26
CA ARG A 165 9.44 0.89 19.13
C ARG A 165 9.29 2.35 18.71
N ASN A 166 10.08 3.24 19.33
CA ASN A 166 10.02 4.69 19.07
C ASN A 166 10.55 5.07 17.67
N ILE A 167 11.19 4.14 16.95
CA ILE A 167 11.64 4.30 15.58
C ILE A 167 10.66 3.64 14.62
N ASP A 168 10.24 2.41 14.93
CA ASP A 168 9.42 1.61 14.03
C ASP A 168 7.99 2.13 13.91
N GLN A 169 7.41 2.63 15.01
CA GLN A 169 6.04 3.12 15.03
C GLN A 169 5.84 4.37 14.15
N PRO A 170 6.63 5.47 14.27
CA PRO A 170 6.50 6.63 13.40
C PRO A 170 6.73 6.28 11.91
N ARG A 171 7.70 5.42 11.60
CA ARG A 171 7.96 4.97 10.23
C ARG A 171 6.78 4.21 9.63
N SER A 172 6.14 3.36 10.44
CA SER A 172 4.95 2.63 10.00
C SER A 172 3.77 3.55 9.75
N MET A 173 3.56 4.54 10.61
CA MET A 173 2.49 5.54 10.41
C MET A 173 2.74 6.37 9.17
N TYR A 174 3.98 6.82 8.95
CA TYR A 174 4.36 7.55 7.73
C TYR A 174 4.03 6.78 6.44
N LEU A 175 4.33 5.47 6.38
CA LEU A 175 3.97 4.64 5.22
C LEU A 175 2.45 4.53 5.02
N ALA A 176 1.69 4.46 6.10
CA ALA A 176 0.23 4.42 6.02
C ALA A 176 -0.36 5.77 5.53
N GLU A 177 0.21 6.88 5.98
CA GLU A 177 -0.15 8.24 5.55
C GLU A 177 0.17 8.45 4.06
N LEU A 178 1.36 8.04 3.60
CA LEU A 178 1.72 8.08 2.17
C LEU A 178 0.77 7.24 1.32
N ALA A 179 0.40 6.04 1.79
CA ALA A 179 -0.56 5.21 1.08
C ALA A 179 -1.95 5.87 1.01
N LEU A 180 -2.35 6.61 2.04
CA LEU A 180 -3.61 7.36 2.03
C LEU A 180 -3.57 8.53 1.06
N ASP A 181 -2.48 9.31 1.05
CA ASP A 181 -2.31 10.44 0.14
C ASP A 181 -2.37 9.98 -1.32
N MET A 182 -1.66 8.91 -1.66
CA MET A 182 -1.75 8.28 -2.98
C MET A 182 -3.18 7.82 -3.28
N THR A 183 -3.82 7.16 -2.32
CA THR A 183 -5.20 6.66 -2.46
C THR A 183 -6.18 7.79 -2.77
N GLN A 184 -6.07 8.93 -2.11
CA GLN A 184 -6.95 10.09 -2.35
C GLN A 184 -6.81 10.65 -3.77
N SER A 185 -5.65 10.47 -4.40
CA SER A 185 -5.37 10.94 -5.76
C SER A 185 -5.92 10.02 -6.85
N ILE A 186 -6.07 8.71 -6.58
CA ILE A 186 -6.39 7.71 -7.60
C ILE A 186 -7.69 6.95 -7.38
N LEU A 187 -8.26 6.99 -6.17
CA LEU A 187 -9.44 6.21 -5.84
C LEU A 187 -10.71 6.91 -6.33
N LYS A 188 -11.61 6.17 -6.96
CA LYS A 188 -12.91 6.71 -7.36
C LYS A 188 -13.82 7.00 -6.15
N PRO A 189 -14.74 7.96 -6.24
CA PRO A 189 -15.80 8.12 -5.24
C PRO A 189 -16.55 6.79 -5.02
N GLY A 190 -16.79 6.44 -3.77
CA GLY A 190 -17.38 5.14 -3.39
C GLY A 190 -16.37 3.99 -3.29
N GLY A 191 -15.13 4.17 -3.74
CA GLY A 191 -14.07 3.16 -3.70
C GLY A 191 -13.63 2.77 -2.30
N CYS A 192 -12.76 1.75 -2.23
CA CYS A 192 -12.29 1.15 -0.98
C CYS A 192 -10.78 1.27 -0.80
N PHE A 193 -10.33 1.38 0.45
CA PHE A 193 -8.92 1.37 0.82
C PHE A 193 -8.68 0.36 1.94
N LEU A 194 -7.69 -0.51 1.75
CA LEU A 194 -7.24 -1.49 2.74
C LEU A 194 -5.77 -1.24 3.06
N VAL A 195 -5.46 -0.88 4.29
CA VAL A 195 -4.09 -0.54 4.69
C VAL A 195 -3.69 -1.23 5.99
N LYS A 196 -2.46 -1.74 6.02
CA LYS A 196 -1.84 -2.23 7.25
C LYS A 196 -1.36 -1.06 8.10
N VAL A 197 -1.66 -1.13 9.39
CA VAL A 197 -1.15 -0.21 10.42
C VAL A 197 -0.73 -0.98 11.66
N PHE A 198 0.15 -0.39 12.46
CA PHE A 198 0.48 -0.91 13.79
C PHE A 198 -0.22 -0.08 14.86
N GLN A 199 -0.92 -0.76 15.76
CA GLN A 199 -1.53 -0.10 16.91
C GLN A 199 -0.46 0.54 17.81
N GLY A 200 -0.65 1.81 18.16
CA GLY A 200 0.29 2.61 18.95
C GLY A 200 0.13 4.09 18.72
N GLU A 201 1.18 4.85 18.95
CA GLU A 201 1.19 6.28 18.71
C GLU A 201 0.85 6.60 17.24
N GLY A 202 0.03 7.61 17.01
CA GLY A 202 -0.45 8.01 15.67
C GLY A 202 -1.68 7.23 15.15
N TYR A 203 -1.94 6.01 15.63
CA TYR A 203 -3.03 5.17 15.15
C TYR A 203 -4.41 5.83 15.21
N GLU A 204 -4.76 6.44 16.35
CA GLU A 204 -6.07 7.07 16.53
C GLU A 204 -6.22 8.34 15.67
N ALA A 205 -5.14 9.07 15.43
CA ALA A 205 -5.14 10.22 14.53
C ALA A 205 -5.42 9.78 13.09
N PHE A 206 -4.71 8.76 12.62
CA PHE A 206 -4.90 8.18 11.29
C PHE A 206 -6.32 7.58 11.11
N LEU A 207 -6.83 6.89 12.13
CA LEU A 207 -8.20 6.36 12.10
C LEU A 207 -9.23 7.48 11.97
N ARG A 208 -9.04 8.63 12.64
CA ARG A 208 -9.92 9.81 12.47
C ARG A 208 -9.83 10.38 11.06
N GLN A 209 -8.64 10.47 10.49
CA GLN A 209 -8.42 10.94 9.12
C GLN A 209 -9.17 10.04 8.11
N LEU A 210 -9.05 8.72 8.23
CA LEU A 210 -9.80 7.78 7.40
C LEU A 210 -11.34 7.95 7.56
N LYS A 211 -11.83 8.13 8.78
CA LYS A 211 -13.25 8.38 9.03
C LYS A 211 -13.74 9.71 8.42
N GLY A 212 -12.84 10.68 8.27
CA GLY A 212 -13.11 11.94 7.55
C GLY A 212 -13.30 11.71 6.05
N SER A 213 -12.47 10.89 5.43
CA SER A 213 -12.43 10.67 3.98
C SER A 213 -13.34 9.53 3.50
N PHE A 214 -13.76 8.60 4.37
CA PHE A 214 -14.55 7.42 4.01
C PHE A 214 -15.86 7.32 4.82
N SER A 215 -16.85 6.68 4.23
CA SER A 215 -18.17 6.49 4.87
C SER A 215 -18.13 5.48 6.02
N SER A 216 -17.27 4.49 5.95
CA SER A 216 -17.08 3.52 7.03
C SER A 216 -15.65 3.02 7.11
N VAL A 217 -15.16 2.78 8.33
CA VAL A 217 -13.84 2.20 8.59
C VAL A 217 -13.98 1.06 9.58
N LYS A 218 -13.46 -0.11 9.22
CA LYS A 218 -13.47 -1.32 10.06
C LYS A 218 -12.06 -1.81 10.31
N THR A 219 -11.74 -2.14 11.55
CA THR A 219 -10.47 -2.78 11.90
C THR A 219 -10.58 -4.29 11.69
N ARG A 220 -9.54 -4.88 11.08
CA ARG A 220 -9.41 -6.31 10.84
C ARG A 220 -8.10 -6.83 11.41
N LYS A 221 -8.16 -8.00 12.02
CA LYS A 221 -7.00 -8.76 12.49
C LYS A 221 -7.13 -10.18 11.94
N PRO A 222 -6.56 -10.48 10.76
CA PRO A 222 -6.57 -11.83 10.21
C PRO A 222 -5.84 -12.83 11.12
N ASP A 223 -6.28 -14.08 11.14
CA ASP A 223 -5.61 -15.15 11.90
C ASP A 223 -4.22 -15.45 11.35
N ALA A 224 -4.02 -15.21 10.05
CA ALA A 224 -2.70 -15.24 9.41
C ALA A 224 -1.74 -14.16 9.93
N SER A 225 -2.20 -13.15 10.68
CA SER A 225 -1.32 -12.24 11.42
C SER A 225 -0.73 -12.93 12.64
N ARG A 226 0.56 -12.75 12.90
CA ARG A 226 1.17 -13.32 14.11
C ARG A 226 0.49 -12.75 15.35
N ALA A 227 0.12 -13.62 16.30
CA ALA A 227 -0.61 -13.23 17.51
C ALA A 227 0.09 -12.12 18.31
N ARG A 228 1.43 -12.15 18.37
CA ARG A 228 2.24 -11.13 19.06
C ARG A 228 2.36 -9.80 18.30
N SER A 229 2.04 -9.78 17.00
CA SER A 229 2.12 -8.56 16.20
C SER A 229 1.00 -7.60 16.56
N ARG A 230 1.34 -6.31 16.65
CA ARG A 230 0.36 -5.22 16.81
C ARG A 230 -0.23 -4.77 15.48
N GLU A 231 0.12 -5.44 14.38
CA GLU A 231 -0.44 -5.13 13.08
C GLU A 231 -1.95 -5.38 13.06
N VAL A 232 -2.66 -4.47 12.45
CA VAL A 232 -4.07 -4.58 12.10
C VAL A 232 -4.26 -3.98 10.70
N TYR A 233 -5.37 -4.29 10.09
CA TYR A 233 -5.76 -3.72 8.81
C TYR A 233 -6.95 -2.80 9.00
N LEU A 234 -6.88 -1.60 8.44
CA LEU A 234 -8.02 -0.69 8.36
C LEU A 234 -8.64 -0.83 6.98
N LEU A 235 -9.89 -1.31 6.96
CA LEU A 235 -10.72 -1.39 5.77
C LEU A 235 -11.65 -0.19 5.76
N ALA A 236 -11.34 0.77 4.90
CA ALA A 236 -12.13 1.97 4.67
C ALA A 236 -12.96 1.83 3.39
N ARG A 237 -14.25 2.13 3.44
CA ARG A 237 -15.18 2.00 2.32
C ARG A 237 -15.96 3.28 2.08
N GLY A 238 -16.29 3.51 0.83
CA GLY A 238 -17.11 4.65 0.42
C GLY A 238 -16.29 5.93 0.51
N PHE A 239 -15.23 6.02 -0.30
CA PHE A 239 -14.44 7.24 -0.46
C PHE A 239 -15.34 8.40 -0.87
N ARG A 240 -15.18 9.56 -0.25
CA ARG A 240 -16.07 10.70 -0.48
C ARG A 240 -15.65 11.61 -1.64
N GLY A 241 -14.39 11.48 -2.12
CA GLY A 241 -13.80 12.34 -3.14
C GLY A 241 -13.20 13.59 -2.56
#